data_5aeb72aad1eb44ef85dd7a53266889f7
#
_entry.id   5aeb72aad1eb44ef85dd7a53266889f7
#
_cell.length_a   1.000
_cell.length_b   1.000
_cell.length_c   1.000
_cell.angle_alpha   90.00
_cell.angle_beta   90.00
_cell.angle_gamma   90.00
#
_symmetry.space_group_name_H-M   'P 1'
#
loop_
_entity.id
_entity.type
_entity.pdbx_description
1 polymer ?
#
loop_
_entity_poly.entity_id
_entity_poly.type
_entity_poly.pdbx_seq_one_letter_code
_entity_poly.pdbx_strand_id
1 'polypeptide(L)'
;MILDSDVLIEVLRGNAQTARWVAAEASTGEGLRYSPVSRAEIGAGVRAGEEIGIAALFAGLDAMTIDATTGELASERLRRYRRSHGLELGDALIGASAVQYGERLATFNRRHYPGITRLTLPDR
;
A
#
# COMPACT_ATOMS: atom_id res chain seq x y z
N MET A 1 -7.28 5.28 4.76
CA MET A 1 -6.64 3.95 4.77
C MET A 1 -5.70 3.82 3.59
N ILE A 2 -4.49 3.35 3.81
CA ILE A 2 -3.52 3.08 2.74
C ILE A 2 -3.73 1.66 2.24
N LEU A 3 -3.78 1.48 0.92
CA LEU A 3 -3.80 0.17 0.29
C LEU A 3 -2.38 -0.20 -0.14
N ASP A 4 -1.87 -1.32 0.39
CA ASP A 4 -0.56 -1.83 0.01
C ASP A 4 -0.56 -2.32 -1.44
N SER A 5 0.61 -2.39 -2.04
CA SER A 5 0.79 -2.84 -3.43
C SER A 5 0.14 -4.19 -3.71
N ASP A 6 0.22 -5.14 -2.77
CA ASP A 6 -0.36 -6.47 -2.95
C ASP A 6 -1.89 -6.44 -3.05
N VAL A 7 -2.55 -5.54 -2.33
CA VAL A 7 -4.00 -5.34 -2.43
C VAL A 7 -4.37 -4.74 -3.78
N LEU A 8 -3.63 -3.71 -4.21
CA LEU A 8 -3.85 -3.07 -5.51
C LEU A 8 -3.64 -4.05 -6.67
N ILE A 9 -2.64 -4.90 -6.57
CA ILE A 9 -2.34 -5.92 -7.57
C ILE A 9 -3.49 -6.93 -7.67
N GLU A 10 -4.05 -7.38 -6.54
CA GLU A 10 -5.19 -8.31 -6.56
C GLU A 10 -6.42 -7.69 -7.24
N VAL A 11 -6.68 -6.41 -7.01
CA VAL A 11 -7.76 -5.69 -7.70
C VAL A 11 -7.50 -5.66 -9.21
N LEU A 12 -6.27 -5.33 -9.61
CA LEU A 12 -5.89 -5.29 -11.04
C LEU A 12 -5.95 -6.65 -11.71
N ARG A 13 -5.70 -7.73 -10.97
CA ARG A 13 -5.81 -9.09 -11.47
C ARG A 13 -7.25 -9.58 -11.61
N GLY A 14 -8.22 -8.79 -11.20
CA GLY A 14 -9.64 -9.13 -11.30
C GLY A 14 -10.15 -10.00 -10.15
N ASN A 15 -9.49 -9.99 -9.00
CA ASN A 15 -9.98 -10.69 -7.82
C ASN A 15 -11.26 -9.98 -7.32
N ALA A 16 -12.41 -10.62 -7.54
CA ALA A 16 -13.71 -10.03 -7.25
C ALA A 16 -13.94 -9.79 -5.75
N GLN A 17 -13.45 -10.68 -4.89
CA GLN A 17 -13.59 -10.52 -3.44
C GLN A 17 -12.81 -9.30 -2.93
N THR A 18 -11.57 -9.16 -3.39
CA THR A 18 -10.74 -8.00 -3.02
C THR A 18 -11.36 -6.71 -3.55
N ALA A 19 -11.82 -6.70 -4.79
CA ALA A 19 -12.46 -5.53 -5.39
C ALA A 19 -13.71 -5.11 -4.61
N ARG A 20 -14.56 -6.06 -4.22
CA ARG A 20 -15.74 -5.78 -3.40
C ARG A 20 -15.37 -5.25 -2.01
N TRP A 21 -14.33 -5.82 -1.41
CA TRP A 21 -13.86 -5.36 -0.11
C TRP A 21 -13.38 -3.91 -0.19
N VAL A 22 -12.58 -3.58 -1.20
CA VAL A 22 -12.09 -2.20 -1.43
C VAL A 22 -13.26 -1.25 -1.66
N ALA A 23 -14.23 -1.63 -2.47
CA ALA A 23 -15.42 -0.81 -2.73
C ALA A 23 -16.25 -0.57 -1.45
N ALA A 24 -16.39 -1.58 -0.60
CA ALA A 24 -17.08 -1.46 0.68
C ALA A 24 -16.36 -0.48 1.61
N GLU A 25 -15.03 -0.56 1.69
CA GLU A 25 -14.23 0.37 2.48
C GLU A 25 -14.35 1.81 1.96
N ALA A 26 -14.35 1.99 0.64
CA ALA A 26 -14.55 3.30 0.03
C ALA A 26 -15.91 3.91 0.41
N SER A 27 -16.94 3.09 0.56
CA SER A 27 -18.28 3.55 0.90
C SER A 27 -18.44 4.02 2.35
N THR A 28 -17.48 3.73 3.23
CA THR A 28 -17.53 4.17 4.64
C THR A 28 -17.20 5.64 4.82
N GLY A 29 -16.75 6.32 3.77
CA GLY A 29 -16.31 7.71 3.84
C GLY A 29 -14.85 7.87 4.28
N GLU A 30 -14.18 6.80 4.67
CA GLU A 30 -12.73 6.81 4.87
C GLU A 30 -12.04 6.89 3.51
N GLY A 31 -11.20 7.89 3.30
CA GLY A 31 -10.46 8.04 2.05
C GLY A 31 -9.51 6.86 1.81
N LEU A 32 -9.50 6.34 0.59
CA LEU A 32 -8.56 5.31 0.19
C LEU A 32 -7.35 5.95 -0.48
N ARG A 33 -6.16 5.55 -0.03
CA ARG A 33 -4.91 6.16 -0.43
C ARG A 33 -3.91 5.12 -0.88
N TYR A 34 -2.93 5.55 -1.64
CA TYR A 34 -1.81 4.72 -2.05
C TYR A 34 -0.49 5.46 -1.85
N SER A 35 0.57 4.70 -1.67
CA SER A 35 1.92 5.27 -1.68
C SER A 35 2.42 5.45 -3.11
N PRO A 36 3.15 6.53 -3.43
CA PRO A 36 3.87 6.65 -4.69
C PRO A 36 4.79 5.47 -4.98
N VAL A 37 5.27 4.78 -3.94
CA VAL A 37 6.04 3.52 -4.09
C VAL A 37 5.20 2.48 -4.83
N SER A 38 3.96 2.27 -4.42
CA SER A 38 3.06 1.31 -5.08
C SER A 38 2.80 1.69 -6.54
N ARG A 39 2.62 2.98 -6.82
CA ARG A 39 2.44 3.46 -8.19
C ARG A 39 3.66 3.14 -9.06
N ALA A 40 4.86 3.34 -8.52
CA ALA A 40 6.10 3.06 -9.22
C ALA A 40 6.29 1.56 -9.47
N GLU A 41 6.07 0.74 -8.45
CA GLU A 41 6.21 -0.72 -8.54
C GLU A 41 5.24 -1.32 -9.57
N ILE A 42 3.98 -0.94 -9.49
CA ILE A 42 2.94 -1.43 -10.39
C ILE A 42 3.16 -0.91 -11.81
N GLY A 43 3.53 0.37 -11.96
CA GLY A 43 3.84 0.95 -13.24
C GLY A 43 5.05 0.33 -13.92
N ALA A 44 6.06 -0.06 -13.15
CA ALA A 44 7.25 -0.71 -13.68
C ALA A 44 6.96 -2.09 -14.27
N GLY A 45 5.93 -2.78 -13.75
CA GLY A 45 5.52 -4.10 -14.23
C GLY A 45 4.41 -4.09 -15.28
N VAL A 46 4.03 -2.91 -15.81
CA VAL A 46 2.92 -2.80 -16.74
C VAL A 46 3.19 -3.58 -18.05
N ARG A 47 2.17 -4.29 -18.52
CA ARG A 47 2.17 -4.98 -19.82
C ARG A 47 1.27 -4.27 -20.80
N ALA A 48 1.46 -4.55 -22.10
CA ALA A 48 0.61 -4.00 -23.14
C ALA A 48 -0.87 -4.33 -22.86
N GLY A 49 -1.72 -3.31 -22.91
CA GLY A 49 -3.15 -3.44 -22.64
C GLY A 49 -3.56 -3.23 -21.19
N GLU A 50 -2.61 -3.12 -20.27
CA GLU A 50 -2.91 -2.92 -18.85
C GLU A 50 -2.94 -1.46 -18.41
N GLU A 51 -2.42 -0.55 -19.23
CA GLU A 51 -2.21 0.85 -18.87
C GLU A 51 -3.51 1.57 -18.47
N ILE A 52 -4.60 1.28 -19.18
CA ILE A 52 -5.90 1.93 -18.93
C ILE A 52 -6.45 1.50 -17.55
N GLY A 53 -6.38 0.20 -17.24
CA GLY A 53 -6.84 -0.32 -15.96
C GLY A 53 -6.03 0.22 -14.78
N ILE A 54 -4.72 0.31 -14.94
CA ILE A 54 -3.83 0.87 -13.92
C ILE A 54 -4.16 2.35 -13.70
N ALA A 55 -4.27 3.13 -14.76
CA ALA A 55 -4.61 4.54 -14.65
C ALA A 55 -5.98 4.76 -13.99
N ALA A 56 -6.97 3.95 -14.34
CA ALA A 56 -8.30 4.01 -13.75
C ALA A 56 -8.29 3.70 -12.25
N LEU A 57 -7.53 2.69 -11.83
CA LEU A 57 -7.41 2.34 -10.42
C LEU A 57 -6.84 3.52 -9.61
N PHE A 58 -5.72 4.06 -10.03
CA PHE A 58 -5.06 5.13 -9.29
C PHE A 58 -5.84 6.47 -9.35
N ALA A 59 -6.62 6.70 -10.40
CA ALA A 59 -7.48 7.88 -10.49
C ALA A 59 -8.57 7.91 -9.41
N GLY A 60 -8.99 6.75 -8.91
CA GLY A 60 -9.96 6.64 -7.84
C GLY A 60 -9.38 6.71 -6.43
N LEU A 61 -8.08 6.90 -6.28
CA LEU A 61 -7.37 6.90 -5.01
C LEU A 61 -6.57 8.20 -4.83
N ASP A 62 -6.28 8.54 -3.59
CA ASP A 62 -5.45 9.70 -3.27
C ASP A 62 -4.00 9.28 -2.98
N ALA A 63 -3.05 10.00 -3.55
CA ALA A 63 -1.64 9.73 -3.31
C ALA A 63 -1.20 10.22 -1.92
N MET A 64 -0.42 9.40 -1.21
CA MET A 64 0.30 9.83 -0.03
C MET A 64 1.49 10.69 -0.44
N THR A 65 1.93 11.57 0.44
CA THR A 65 3.16 12.33 0.23
C THR A 65 4.32 11.62 0.91
N ILE A 66 5.41 11.45 0.18
CA ILE A 66 6.69 10.97 0.74
C ILE A 66 7.60 12.19 0.85
N ASP A 67 7.99 12.50 2.07
CA ASP A 67 8.86 13.65 2.37
C ASP A 67 10.08 13.22 3.20
N ALA A 68 10.84 14.21 3.71
CA ALA A 68 12.03 13.93 4.51
C ALA A 68 11.70 13.11 5.77
N THR A 69 10.60 13.40 6.43
CA THR A 69 10.15 12.67 7.63
C THR A 69 9.86 11.21 7.29
N THR A 70 9.21 10.95 6.16
CA THR A 70 8.97 9.58 5.70
C THR A 70 10.28 8.83 5.53
N GLY A 71 11.28 9.46 4.92
CA GLY A 71 12.60 8.87 4.72
C GLY A 71 13.30 8.54 6.03
N GLU A 72 13.23 9.41 7.01
CA GLU A 72 13.81 9.18 8.34
C GLU A 72 13.13 8.00 9.05
N LEU A 73 11.81 7.95 9.05
CA LEU A 73 11.06 6.85 9.65
C LEU A 73 11.33 5.53 8.93
N ALA A 74 11.43 5.55 7.61
CA ALA A 74 11.77 4.36 6.82
C ALA A 74 13.18 3.86 7.16
N SER A 75 14.13 4.76 7.33
CA SER A 75 15.50 4.44 7.75
C SER A 75 15.51 3.69 9.10
N GLU A 76 14.76 4.16 10.07
CA GLU A 76 14.64 3.51 11.39
C GLU A 76 14.03 2.12 11.26
N ARG A 77 12.99 1.96 10.45
CA ARG A 77 12.34 0.68 10.22
C ARG A 77 13.28 -0.32 9.56
N LEU A 78 14.05 0.11 8.57
CA LEU A 78 15.04 -0.74 7.91
C LEU A 78 16.13 -1.18 8.87
N ARG A 79 16.66 -0.29 9.69
CA ARG A 79 17.67 -0.65 10.69
C ARG A 79 17.15 -1.68 11.68
N ARG A 80 15.89 -1.55 12.10
CA ARG A 80 15.30 -2.41 13.12
C ARG A 80 14.85 -3.77 12.58
N TYR A 81 14.31 -3.83 11.36
CA TYR A 81 13.57 -5.00 10.88
C TYR A 81 14.12 -5.64 9.59
N ARG A 82 15.10 -5.04 8.93
CA ARG A 82 15.60 -5.59 7.66
C ARG A 82 16.05 -7.05 7.80
N ARG A 83 16.83 -7.36 8.84
CA ARG A 83 17.36 -8.71 9.04
C ARG A 83 16.31 -9.69 9.53
N SER A 84 15.47 -9.28 10.48
CA SER A 84 14.51 -10.19 11.13
C SER A 84 13.29 -10.49 10.26
N HIS A 85 12.86 -9.53 9.43
CA HIS A 85 11.62 -9.61 8.66
C HIS A 85 11.81 -9.51 7.14
N GLY A 86 13.04 -9.41 6.66
CA GLY A 86 13.32 -9.26 5.24
C GLY A 86 12.75 -7.97 4.65
N LEU A 87 12.72 -6.90 5.46
CA LEU A 87 12.09 -5.65 5.07
C LEU A 87 12.87 -5.00 3.92
N GLU A 88 12.18 -4.66 2.84
CA GLU A 88 12.73 -3.94 1.71
C GLU A 88 12.39 -2.45 1.79
N LEU A 89 13.06 -1.65 0.96
CA LEU A 89 12.87 -0.19 0.95
C LEU A 89 11.42 0.21 0.73
N GLY A 90 10.73 -0.43 -0.21
CA GLY A 90 9.32 -0.14 -0.50
C GLY A 90 8.42 -0.36 0.72
N ASP A 91 8.59 -1.50 1.40
CA ASP A 91 7.84 -1.82 2.62
C ASP A 91 8.11 -0.81 3.73
N ALA A 92 9.37 -0.42 3.88
CA ALA A 92 9.78 0.56 4.88
C ALA A 92 9.13 1.93 4.65
N LEU A 93 9.06 2.37 3.40
CA LEU A 93 8.45 3.65 3.04
C LEU A 93 6.93 3.62 3.23
N ILE A 94 6.27 2.54 2.82
CA ILE A 94 4.82 2.39 3.00
C ILE A 94 4.47 2.32 4.50
N GLY A 95 5.20 1.53 5.26
CA GLY A 95 5.02 1.44 6.71
C GLY A 95 5.28 2.76 7.42
N ALA A 96 6.32 3.48 7.01
CA ALA A 96 6.63 4.80 7.53
C ALA A 96 5.49 5.80 7.27
N SER A 97 4.88 5.76 6.09
CA SER A 97 3.72 6.60 5.77
C SER A 97 2.53 6.29 6.67
N ALA A 98 2.25 5.01 6.93
CA ALA A 98 1.17 4.62 7.83
C ALA A 98 1.38 5.19 9.25
N VAL A 99 2.60 5.12 9.77
CA VAL A 99 2.95 5.67 11.08
C VAL A 99 2.89 7.19 11.08
N GLN A 100 3.51 7.81 10.06
CA GLN A 100 3.61 9.28 9.97
C GLN A 100 2.24 9.96 9.93
N TYR A 101 1.31 9.40 9.19
CA TYR A 101 -0.01 9.99 8.98
C TYR A 101 -1.12 9.36 9.85
N GLY A 102 -0.78 8.40 10.70
CA GLY A 102 -1.76 7.72 11.55
C GLY A 102 -2.83 6.96 10.76
N GLU A 103 -2.49 6.45 9.59
CA GLU A 103 -3.41 5.76 8.69
C GLU A 103 -3.45 4.25 8.96
N ARG A 104 -4.61 3.65 8.77
CA ARG A 104 -4.72 2.19 8.68
C ARG A 104 -4.02 1.72 7.41
N LEU A 105 -3.42 0.55 7.45
CA LEU A 105 -2.77 -0.08 6.30
C LEU A 105 -3.45 -1.41 5.99
N ALA A 106 -3.99 -1.53 4.78
CA ALA A 106 -4.55 -2.76 4.28
C ALA A 106 -3.46 -3.53 3.52
N THR A 107 -3.17 -4.74 3.97
CA THR A 107 -2.12 -5.58 3.38
C THR A 107 -2.44 -7.06 3.60
N PHE A 108 -2.04 -7.91 2.65
CA PHE A 108 -2.01 -9.35 2.82
C PHE A 108 -0.73 -9.83 3.49
N ASN A 109 0.29 -8.98 3.59
CA ASN A 109 1.62 -9.35 4.06
C ASN A 109 1.98 -8.65 5.38
N ARG A 110 1.36 -9.10 6.45
CA ARG A 110 1.58 -8.54 7.80
C ARG A 110 3.04 -8.62 8.24
N ARG A 111 3.76 -9.63 7.79
CA ARG A 111 5.15 -9.86 8.18
C ARG A 111 6.06 -8.69 7.80
N HIS A 112 5.75 -7.98 6.72
CA HIS A 112 6.53 -6.83 6.27
C HIS A 112 6.23 -5.53 7.02
N TYR A 113 5.28 -5.57 7.96
CA TYR A 113 4.87 -4.37 8.71
C TYR A 113 4.91 -4.60 10.22
N PRO A 114 6.07 -5.05 10.78
CA PRO A 114 6.20 -5.24 12.21
C PRO A 114 6.03 -3.93 12.96
N GLY A 115 5.43 -3.99 14.15
CA GLY A 115 5.22 -2.81 14.99
C GLY A 115 4.10 -1.88 14.57
N ILE A 116 3.42 -2.16 13.45
CA ILE A 116 2.25 -1.40 13.01
C ILE A 116 1.00 -2.11 13.54
N THR A 117 0.24 -1.43 14.39
CA THR A 117 -0.93 -2.01 15.06
C THR A 117 -2.22 -1.90 14.26
N ARG A 118 -2.31 -0.93 13.37
CA ARG A 118 -3.53 -0.68 12.57
C ARG A 118 -3.43 -1.34 11.19
N LEU A 119 -3.15 -2.63 11.19
CA LEU A 119 -3.18 -3.44 9.97
C LEU A 119 -4.57 -4.01 9.75
N THR A 120 -5.00 -4.04 8.51
CA THR A 120 -6.27 -4.63 8.09
C THR A 120 -5.99 -5.68 7.01
N LEU A 121 -6.60 -6.85 7.18
CA LEU A 121 -6.50 -7.93 6.18
C LEU A 121 -7.72 -7.86 5.26
N PRO A 122 -7.53 -7.51 3.98
CA PRO A 122 -8.64 -7.51 3.03
C PRO A 122 -9.16 -8.91 2.73
N ASP A 123 -10.38 -8.99 2.21
CA ASP A 123 -10.90 -10.23 1.64
C ASP A 123 -10.17 -10.57 0.33
N ARG A 124 -9.98 -11.84 0.12
CA ARG A 124 -9.21 -12.30 -1.02
C ARG A 124 -9.85 -13.48 -1.74
#